data_7fe9a64e55a379d48d674eecc2b35b14
#
_entry.id   7fe9a64e55a379d48d674eecc2b35b14
#
_cell.length_a   1.000
_cell.length_b   1.000
_cell.length_c   1.000
_cell.angle_alpha   90.00
_cell.angle_beta   90.00
_cell.angle_gamma   90.00
#
_symmetry.space_group_name_H-M   'P 1'
#
loop_
_entity.id
_entity.type
_entity.pdbx_description
1 polymer ?
#
loop_
_entity_poly.entity_id
_entity_poly.type
_entity_poly.pdbx_seq_one_letter_code
_entity_poly.pdbx_strand_id
1 'polypeptide(L)'
;MLEKQLPLRQWGGLALFARDLGLFFVSYGFPLLLFTLIGIIILILALPNWCNDTRKSIDNVLVFRQYRLIHTAHCLNSLSHQTLAGIGLKASLTHYLDSANPYVTWHIEKMLAHIRRGKSNVGDIFDVGLLNQEEQETLSLLGAIGEPSETLKKSAYMHQEQLLYEVALIQKIGKNALKILAAVTFAVCAGGVISLIFTIAAKQTL
;
A
#
# COMPACT_ATOMS: atom_id res chain seq x y z
N MET A 1 -7.48 11.28 -41.51
CA MET A 1 -7.18 12.22 -42.63
C MET A 1 -5.72 12.13 -43.07
N LEU A 2 -4.74 12.11 -42.22
CA LEU A 2 -3.29 11.98 -42.52
C LEU A 2 -2.89 10.72 -43.28
N GLU A 3 -3.53 9.57 -43.00
CA GLU A 3 -3.26 8.28 -43.68
C GLU A 3 -3.54 8.31 -45.20
N LYS A 4 -4.43 9.20 -45.68
CA LYS A 4 -4.72 9.36 -47.10
C LYS A 4 -3.63 10.15 -47.84
N GLN A 5 -2.82 10.94 -47.10
CA GLN A 5 -1.75 11.76 -47.69
C GLN A 5 -0.37 11.11 -47.64
N LEU A 6 -0.15 10.22 -46.63
CA LEU A 6 1.11 9.53 -46.44
C LEU A 6 0.86 8.04 -46.06
N PRO A 7 1.16 7.11 -46.97
CA PRO A 7 1.00 5.69 -46.64
C PRO A 7 1.91 5.30 -45.47
N LEU A 8 1.38 4.47 -44.54
CA LEU A 8 2.04 4.01 -43.29
C LEU A 8 3.47 3.49 -43.50
N ARG A 9 3.75 2.94 -44.69
CA ARG A 9 5.06 2.41 -45.08
C ARG A 9 6.19 3.45 -45.08
N GLN A 10 5.83 4.74 -45.02
CA GLN A 10 6.76 5.87 -45.08
C GLN A 10 6.90 6.60 -43.74
N TRP A 11 6.19 6.15 -42.70
CA TRP A 11 6.32 6.72 -41.38
C TRP A 11 7.59 6.22 -40.69
N GLY A 12 8.32 7.11 -40.03
CA GLY A 12 9.47 6.73 -39.21
C GLY A 12 9.05 5.82 -38.07
N GLY A 13 9.93 4.94 -37.59
CA GLY A 13 9.63 3.94 -36.54
C GLY A 13 9.03 4.54 -35.28
N LEU A 14 9.46 5.75 -34.89
CA LEU A 14 8.94 6.45 -33.70
C LEU A 14 7.50 6.93 -33.92
N ALA A 15 7.16 7.38 -35.12
CA ALA A 15 5.79 7.80 -35.46
C ALA A 15 4.83 6.60 -35.50
N LEU A 16 5.28 5.46 -36.00
CA LEU A 16 4.53 4.19 -35.97
C LEU A 16 4.28 3.75 -34.53
N PHE A 17 5.30 3.77 -33.70
CA PHE A 17 5.19 3.39 -32.30
C PHE A 17 4.22 4.30 -31.53
N ALA A 18 4.30 5.62 -31.73
CA ALA A 18 3.38 6.58 -31.10
C ALA A 18 1.92 6.36 -31.55
N ARG A 19 1.71 6.07 -32.85
CA ARG A 19 0.39 5.70 -33.39
C ARG A 19 -0.15 4.41 -32.77
N ASP A 20 0.66 3.36 -32.75
CA ASP A 20 0.25 2.05 -32.24
C ASP A 20 -0.06 2.11 -30.73
N LEU A 21 0.72 2.90 -29.99
CA LEU A 21 0.45 3.20 -28.58
C LEU A 21 -0.89 3.93 -28.43
N GLY A 22 -1.17 4.92 -29.29
CA GLY A 22 -2.45 5.64 -29.32
C GLY A 22 -3.63 4.70 -29.64
N LEU A 23 -3.48 3.85 -30.65
CA LEU A 23 -4.51 2.87 -31.02
C LEU A 23 -4.73 1.83 -29.90
N PHE A 24 -3.67 1.40 -29.23
CA PHE A 24 -3.79 0.54 -28.06
C PHE A 24 -4.66 1.16 -26.96
N PHE A 25 -4.40 2.43 -26.60
CA PHE A 25 -5.22 3.11 -25.59
C PHE A 25 -6.66 3.37 -26.04
N VAL A 26 -6.88 3.65 -27.31
CA VAL A 26 -8.26 3.82 -27.86
C VAL A 26 -9.01 2.49 -27.84
N SER A 27 -8.35 1.38 -28.22
CA SER A 27 -9.00 0.07 -28.32
C SER A 27 -9.16 -0.62 -26.97
N TYR A 28 -8.14 -0.54 -26.12
CA TYR A 28 -8.08 -1.28 -24.86
C TYR A 28 -8.16 -0.40 -23.61
N GLY A 29 -8.13 0.92 -23.73
CA GLY A 29 -8.12 1.83 -22.60
C GLY A 29 -9.34 1.66 -21.69
N PHE A 30 -10.54 1.56 -22.27
CA PHE A 30 -11.77 1.36 -21.50
C PHE A 30 -11.80 0.00 -20.77
N PRO A 31 -11.60 -1.15 -21.46
CA PRO A 31 -11.54 -2.44 -20.77
C PRO A 31 -10.40 -2.54 -19.73
N LEU A 32 -9.24 -1.92 -19.97
CA LEU A 32 -8.14 -1.88 -19.03
C LEU A 32 -8.52 -1.09 -17.76
N LEU A 33 -9.17 0.07 -17.94
CA LEU A 33 -9.65 0.90 -16.84
C LEU A 33 -10.69 0.14 -16.01
N LEU A 34 -11.65 -0.54 -16.68
CA LEU A 34 -12.67 -1.34 -16.01
C LEU A 34 -12.04 -2.49 -15.20
N PHE A 35 -11.09 -3.21 -15.80
CA PHE A 35 -10.38 -4.30 -15.14
C PHE A 35 -9.59 -3.80 -13.90
N THR A 36 -8.92 -2.66 -14.03
CA THR A 36 -8.18 -2.03 -12.94
C THR A 36 -9.12 -1.61 -11.80
N LEU A 37 -10.28 -1.03 -12.13
CA LEU A 37 -11.29 -0.63 -11.16
C LEU A 37 -11.83 -1.84 -10.39
N ILE A 38 -12.18 -2.91 -11.10
CA ILE A 38 -12.64 -4.17 -10.49
C ILE A 38 -11.55 -4.74 -9.56
N GLY A 39 -10.29 -4.75 -10.00
CA GLY A 39 -9.15 -5.19 -9.19
C GLY A 39 -9.00 -4.39 -7.89
N ILE A 40 -9.15 -3.07 -7.96
CA ILE A 40 -9.13 -2.18 -6.79
C ILE A 40 -10.29 -2.51 -5.84
N ILE A 41 -11.50 -2.70 -6.36
CA ILE A 41 -12.67 -3.05 -5.53
C ILE A 41 -12.45 -4.40 -4.82
N ILE A 42 -11.98 -5.41 -5.55
CA ILE A 42 -11.66 -6.73 -4.96
C ILE A 42 -10.60 -6.57 -3.86
N LEU A 43 -9.56 -5.78 -4.09
CA LEU A 43 -8.51 -5.53 -3.11
C LEU A 43 -9.06 -4.84 -1.85
N ILE A 44 -9.88 -3.80 -2.00
CA ILE A 44 -10.51 -3.08 -0.88
C ILE A 44 -11.38 -4.02 -0.03
N LEU A 45 -12.13 -4.91 -0.68
CA LEU A 45 -12.97 -5.89 0.02
C LEU A 45 -12.15 -7.02 0.66
N ALA A 46 -11.05 -7.42 0.04
CA ALA A 46 -10.17 -8.47 0.56
C ALA A 46 -9.38 -8.01 1.79
N LEU A 47 -8.96 -6.74 1.84
CA LEU A 47 -8.12 -6.20 2.92
C LEU A 47 -8.68 -6.44 4.34
N PRO A 48 -9.96 -6.13 4.66
CA PRO A 48 -10.52 -6.38 5.98
C PRO A 48 -11.01 -7.81 6.20
N ASN A 49 -11.40 -8.53 5.13
CA ASN A 49 -12.11 -9.81 5.26
C ASN A 49 -11.19 -11.04 5.16
N TRP A 50 -9.99 -10.88 4.65
CA TRP A 50 -9.04 -11.98 4.53
C TRP A 50 -8.32 -12.23 5.87
N CYS A 51 -8.91 -13.06 6.73
CA CYS A 51 -8.44 -13.39 8.08
C CYS A 51 -7.97 -14.85 8.12
N ASN A 52 -6.81 -15.15 7.52
CA ASN A 52 -6.28 -16.50 7.50
C ASN A 52 -4.75 -16.50 7.73
N ASP A 53 -4.18 -17.62 8.17
CA ASP A 53 -2.73 -17.72 8.40
C ASP A 53 -1.90 -17.56 7.11
N THR A 54 -2.45 -17.85 5.94
CA THR A 54 -1.84 -17.54 4.63
C THR A 54 -1.59 -16.04 4.43
N ARG A 55 -2.37 -15.17 5.12
CA ARG A 55 -2.21 -13.72 5.06
C ARG A 55 -0.85 -13.26 5.56
N LYS A 56 -0.26 -13.93 6.55
CA LYS A 56 1.08 -13.60 7.08
C LYS A 56 2.14 -13.51 5.98
N SER A 57 2.05 -14.37 4.95
CA SER A 57 2.98 -14.34 3.81
C SER A 57 2.74 -13.16 2.87
N ILE A 58 1.50 -12.67 2.80
CA ILE A 58 1.09 -11.59 1.90
C ILE A 58 1.17 -10.22 2.60
N ASP A 59 1.12 -10.18 3.93
CA ASP A 59 1.23 -8.95 4.72
C ASP A 59 2.54 -8.18 4.52
N ASN A 60 3.52 -8.77 3.84
CA ASN A 60 4.74 -8.09 3.39
C ASN A 60 4.60 -7.41 2.02
N VAL A 61 3.52 -7.68 1.26
CA VAL A 61 3.23 -6.99 0.00
C VAL A 61 2.77 -5.57 0.29
N LEU A 62 3.23 -4.60 -0.51
CA LEU A 62 3.11 -3.17 -0.29
C LEU A 62 1.75 -2.71 0.26
N VAL A 63 0.63 -3.10 -0.36
CA VAL A 63 -0.72 -2.66 0.03
C VAL A 63 -1.16 -3.31 1.35
N PHE A 64 -0.93 -4.61 1.51
CA PHE A 64 -1.27 -5.35 2.73
C PHE A 64 -0.41 -4.91 3.91
N ARG A 65 0.87 -4.62 3.68
CA ARG A 65 1.79 -4.08 4.67
C ARG A 65 1.32 -2.72 5.19
N GLN A 66 0.92 -1.80 4.30
CA GLN A 66 0.38 -0.51 4.70
C GLN A 66 -0.92 -0.65 5.51
N TYR A 67 -1.80 -1.54 5.08
CA TYR A 67 -3.03 -1.83 5.81
C TYR A 67 -2.74 -2.33 7.23
N ARG A 68 -1.82 -3.29 7.38
CA ARG A 68 -1.37 -3.78 8.69
C ARG A 68 -0.81 -2.65 9.55
N LEU A 69 0.14 -1.86 9.03
CA LEU A 69 0.79 -0.78 9.77
C LEU A 69 -0.22 0.26 10.28
N ILE A 70 -1.16 0.69 9.44
CA ILE A 70 -2.20 1.66 9.81
C ILE A 70 -3.06 1.10 10.95
N HIS A 71 -3.56 -0.12 10.82
CA HIS A 71 -4.42 -0.72 11.83
C HIS A 71 -3.68 -1.05 13.13
N THR A 72 -2.41 -1.43 13.05
CA THR A 72 -1.55 -1.63 14.22
C THR A 72 -1.32 -0.32 14.96
N ALA A 73 -1.03 0.77 14.25
CA ALA A 73 -0.88 2.10 14.85
C ALA A 73 -2.14 2.54 15.59
N HIS A 74 -3.31 2.38 14.96
CA HIS A 74 -4.59 2.70 15.59
C HIS A 74 -4.85 1.84 16.84
N CYS A 75 -4.58 0.54 16.76
CA CYS A 75 -4.75 -0.38 17.88
C CYS A 75 -3.82 0.00 19.05
N LEU A 76 -2.53 0.16 18.81
CA LEU A 76 -1.54 0.54 19.83
C LEU A 76 -1.87 1.89 20.47
N ASN A 77 -2.24 2.90 19.68
CA ASN A 77 -2.62 4.20 20.21
C ASN A 77 -3.86 4.11 21.09
N SER A 78 -4.91 3.44 20.63
CA SER A 78 -6.15 3.29 21.42
C SER A 78 -5.90 2.55 22.73
N LEU A 79 -5.16 1.43 22.69
CA LEU A 79 -4.82 0.65 23.89
C LEU A 79 -3.91 1.44 24.85
N SER A 80 -2.95 2.21 24.30
CA SER A 80 -2.10 3.09 25.10
C SER A 80 -2.92 4.13 25.86
N HIS A 81 -3.84 4.81 25.20
CA HIS A 81 -4.69 5.81 25.85
C HIS A 81 -5.59 5.20 26.93
N GLN A 82 -6.19 4.05 26.67
CA GLN A 82 -7.05 3.36 27.63
C GLN A 82 -6.26 2.85 28.84
N THR A 83 -5.08 2.29 28.63
CA THR A 83 -4.23 1.80 29.73
C THR A 83 -3.66 2.95 30.57
N LEU A 84 -3.31 4.09 29.96
CA LEU A 84 -2.91 5.30 30.67
C LEU A 84 -4.07 5.90 31.50
N ALA A 85 -5.31 5.72 31.06
CA ALA A 85 -6.50 6.09 31.83
C ALA A 85 -6.82 5.08 32.97
N GLY A 86 -5.98 4.08 33.20
CA GLY A 86 -6.14 3.09 34.26
C GLY A 86 -7.00 1.88 33.88
N ILE A 87 -7.42 1.75 32.61
CA ILE A 87 -8.17 0.58 32.13
C ILE A 87 -7.17 -0.56 31.90
N GLY A 88 -7.40 -1.71 32.52
CA GLY A 88 -6.52 -2.86 32.36
C GLY A 88 -6.46 -3.35 30.89
N LEU A 89 -5.32 -3.85 30.44
CA LEU A 89 -5.06 -4.27 29.05
C LEU A 89 -6.14 -5.20 28.48
N LYS A 90 -6.61 -6.18 29.27
CA LYS A 90 -7.67 -7.11 28.85
C LYS A 90 -8.99 -6.36 28.56
N ALA A 91 -9.38 -5.44 29.43
CA ALA A 91 -10.59 -4.63 29.25
C ALA A 91 -10.44 -3.69 28.02
N SER A 92 -9.28 -3.06 27.86
CA SER A 92 -8.98 -2.20 26.70
C SER A 92 -9.08 -2.96 25.38
N LEU A 93 -8.53 -4.18 25.30
CA LEU A 93 -8.66 -5.06 24.13
C LEU A 93 -10.13 -5.41 23.86
N THR A 94 -10.90 -5.69 24.91
CA THR A 94 -12.33 -6.02 24.78
C THR A 94 -13.13 -4.83 24.27
N HIS A 95 -12.90 -3.62 24.80
CA HIS A 95 -13.56 -2.40 24.31
C HIS A 95 -13.20 -2.08 22.86
N TYR A 96 -11.95 -2.37 22.45
CA TYR A 96 -11.53 -2.11 21.08
C TYR A 96 -12.24 -3.02 20.06
N LEU A 97 -12.64 -4.23 20.46
CA LEU A 97 -13.40 -5.15 19.60
C LEU A 97 -14.71 -4.53 19.08
N ASP A 98 -15.39 -3.67 19.85
CA ASP A 98 -16.67 -3.07 19.48
C ASP A 98 -16.56 -2.19 18.23
N SER A 99 -15.36 -1.68 17.93
CA SER A 99 -15.08 -0.81 16.77
C SER A 99 -14.13 -1.44 15.75
N ALA A 100 -13.65 -2.65 15.99
CA ALA A 100 -12.64 -3.29 15.17
C ALA A 100 -13.24 -3.90 13.90
N ASN A 101 -12.50 -3.80 12.79
CA ASN A 101 -12.82 -4.54 11.57
C ASN A 101 -12.45 -6.03 11.70
N PRO A 102 -12.93 -6.93 10.82
CA PRO A 102 -12.69 -8.38 10.94
C PRO A 102 -11.21 -8.76 11.05
N TYR A 103 -10.32 -8.07 10.33
CA TYR A 103 -8.88 -8.31 10.38
C TYR A 103 -8.31 -8.02 11.77
N VAL A 104 -8.64 -6.87 12.34
CA VAL A 104 -8.18 -6.47 13.67
C VAL A 104 -8.81 -7.35 14.75
N THR A 105 -10.10 -7.65 14.63
CA THR A 105 -10.83 -8.59 15.50
C THR A 105 -10.10 -9.92 15.61
N TRP A 106 -9.73 -10.50 14.48
CA TRP A 106 -9.00 -11.78 14.45
C TRP A 106 -7.67 -11.74 15.21
N HIS A 107 -6.93 -10.63 15.17
CA HIS A 107 -5.70 -10.45 15.95
C HIS A 107 -5.98 -10.22 17.43
N ILE A 108 -6.98 -9.40 17.77
CA ILE A 108 -7.33 -9.13 19.18
C ILE A 108 -7.84 -10.39 19.88
N GLU A 109 -8.60 -11.23 19.21
CA GLU A 109 -9.04 -12.52 19.78
C GLU A 109 -7.85 -13.41 20.12
N LYS A 110 -6.80 -13.41 19.28
CA LYS A 110 -5.54 -14.12 19.58
C LYS A 110 -4.82 -13.51 20.79
N MET A 111 -4.76 -12.17 20.90
CA MET A 111 -4.17 -11.49 22.08
C MET A 111 -4.94 -11.84 23.35
N LEU A 112 -6.26 -11.81 23.31
CA LEU A 112 -7.09 -12.23 24.45
C LEU A 112 -6.90 -13.72 24.79
N ALA A 113 -6.66 -14.58 23.81
CA ALA A 113 -6.32 -15.97 24.04
C ALA A 113 -4.95 -16.13 24.73
N HIS A 114 -3.96 -15.29 24.37
CA HIS A 114 -2.66 -15.24 25.06
C HIS A 114 -2.84 -14.84 26.55
N ILE A 115 -3.65 -13.82 26.85
CA ILE A 115 -3.96 -13.40 28.21
C ILE A 115 -4.66 -14.53 28.98
N ARG A 116 -5.64 -15.23 28.36
CA ARG A 116 -6.32 -16.36 28.97
C ARG A 116 -5.37 -17.53 29.29
N ARG A 117 -4.27 -17.69 28.55
CA ARG A 117 -3.21 -18.67 28.80
C ARG A 117 -2.18 -18.23 29.84
N GLY A 118 -2.40 -17.07 30.49
CA GLY A 118 -1.54 -16.56 31.56
C GLY A 118 -0.34 -15.73 31.07
N LYS A 119 -0.25 -15.36 29.77
CA LYS A 119 0.79 -14.45 29.33
C LYS A 119 0.54 -13.07 29.94
N SER A 120 1.55 -12.49 30.58
CA SER A 120 1.51 -11.17 31.23
C SER A 120 2.40 -10.13 30.54
N ASN A 121 3.44 -10.56 29.83
CA ASN A 121 4.29 -9.67 29.08
C ASN A 121 3.53 -9.13 27.85
N VAL A 122 3.54 -7.81 27.68
CA VAL A 122 2.86 -7.11 26.58
C VAL A 122 3.36 -7.62 25.22
N GLY A 123 4.67 -7.81 25.06
CA GLY A 123 5.23 -8.37 23.84
C GLY A 123 4.68 -9.76 23.52
N ASP A 124 4.64 -10.66 24.50
CA ASP A 124 4.10 -12.01 24.29
C ASP A 124 2.61 -12.03 23.97
N ILE A 125 1.86 -11.05 24.48
CA ILE A 125 0.44 -10.88 24.16
C ILE A 125 0.28 -10.41 22.70
N PHE A 126 1.14 -9.49 22.24
CA PHE A 126 1.12 -8.93 20.89
C PHE A 126 1.81 -9.82 19.83
N ASP A 127 2.33 -10.98 20.20
CA ASP A 127 2.89 -11.96 19.25
C ASP A 127 1.77 -12.67 18.45
N VAL A 128 1.11 -11.89 17.61
CA VAL A 128 -0.01 -12.32 16.76
C VAL A 128 0.20 -11.99 15.29
N GLY A 129 1.34 -11.39 14.94
CA GLY A 129 1.71 -11.04 13.56
C GLY A 129 1.28 -9.64 13.11
N LEU A 130 0.84 -8.77 14.01
CA LEU A 130 0.58 -7.36 13.72
C LEU A 130 1.88 -6.55 13.63
N LEU A 131 2.82 -6.81 14.51
CA LEU A 131 4.13 -6.17 14.56
C LEU A 131 5.12 -6.92 13.67
N ASN A 132 6.15 -6.22 13.19
CA ASN A 132 7.30 -6.90 12.61
C ASN A 132 8.16 -7.53 13.73
N GLN A 133 9.13 -8.34 13.35
CA GLN A 133 9.95 -9.07 14.32
C GLN A 133 10.74 -8.13 15.24
N GLU A 134 11.31 -7.05 14.71
CA GLU A 134 12.11 -6.09 15.47
C GLU A 134 11.24 -5.31 16.48
N GLU A 135 10.06 -4.88 16.05
CA GLU A 135 9.08 -4.22 16.92
C GLU A 135 8.58 -5.19 18.01
N GLN A 136 8.35 -6.44 17.65
CA GLN A 136 7.91 -7.49 18.57
C GLN A 136 8.94 -7.77 19.65
N GLU A 137 10.20 -7.93 19.28
CA GLU A 137 11.32 -8.12 20.21
C GLU A 137 11.49 -6.91 21.14
N THR A 138 11.43 -5.69 20.58
CA THR A 138 11.48 -4.44 21.35
C THR A 138 10.35 -4.35 22.36
N LEU A 139 9.11 -4.67 21.93
CA LEU A 139 7.94 -4.65 22.82
C LEU A 139 8.05 -5.70 23.92
N SER A 140 8.59 -6.88 23.63
CA SER A 140 8.83 -7.93 24.61
C SER A 140 9.86 -7.53 25.66
N LEU A 141 10.96 -6.90 25.23
CA LEU A 141 11.99 -6.39 26.14
C LEU A 141 11.44 -5.24 27.02
N LEU A 142 10.73 -4.29 26.45
CA LEU A 142 10.11 -3.19 27.19
C LEU A 142 9.05 -3.72 28.18
N GLY A 143 8.26 -4.71 27.76
CA GLY A 143 7.23 -5.33 28.60
C GLY A 143 7.78 -6.18 29.75
N ALA A 144 9.06 -6.60 29.69
CA ALA A 144 9.73 -7.33 30.76
C ALA A 144 10.19 -6.41 31.91
N ILE A 145 10.48 -5.12 31.63
CA ILE A 145 11.07 -4.18 32.59
C ILE A 145 10.17 -3.01 32.96
N GLY A 146 9.09 -2.76 32.18
CA GLY A 146 8.22 -1.60 32.32
C GLY A 146 6.77 -1.95 32.65
N GLU A 147 6.02 -0.92 33.04
CA GLU A 147 4.57 -1.05 33.15
C GLU A 147 3.91 -1.16 31.76
N PRO A 148 2.81 -1.94 31.63
CA PRO A 148 2.11 -2.14 30.37
C PRO A 148 1.70 -0.83 29.68
N SER A 149 1.26 0.17 30.43
CA SER A 149 0.82 1.47 29.93
C SER A 149 1.95 2.27 29.25
N GLU A 150 3.09 2.39 29.91
CA GLU A 150 4.27 3.08 29.36
C GLU A 150 4.90 2.30 28.21
N THR A 151 4.91 0.98 28.30
CA THR A 151 5.39 0.10 27.23
C THR A 151 4.57 0.27 25.96
N LEU A 152 3.23 0.26 26.07
CA LEU A 152 2.32 0.49 24.94
C LEU A 152 2.46 1.88 24.37
N LYS A 153 2.58 2.92 25.21
CA LYS A 153 2.76 4.30 24.78
C LYS A 153 4.04 4.47 23.94
N LYS A 154 5.15 3.92 24.42
CA LYS A 154 6.42 3.97 23.70
C LYS A 154 6.37 3.20 22.39
N SER A 155 5.77 2.02 22.39
CA SER A 155 5.58 1.21 21.19
C SER A 155 4.67 1.91 20.18
N ALA A 156 3.56 2.50 20.63
CA ALA A 156 2.65 3.27 19.76
C ALA A 156 3.37 4.43 19.08
N TYR A 157 4.18 5.18 19.82
CA TYR A 157 4.96 6.30 19.28
C TYR A 157 5.97 5.82 18.21
N MET A 158 6.78 4.80 18.53
CA MET A 158 7.77 4.26 17.59
C MET A 158 7.10 3.73 16.31
N HIS A 159 6.00 3.01 16.47
CA HIS A 159 5.24 2.46 15.33
C HIS A 159 4.63 3.56 14.45
N GLN A 160 4.14 4.64 15.07
CA GLN A 160 3.61 5.79 14.35
C GLN A 160 4.70 6.51 13.53
N GLU A 161 5.89 6.70 14.09
CA GLU A 161 7.02 7.27 13.35
C GLU A 161 7.40 6.40 12.14
N GLN A 162 7.45 5.09 12.32
CA GLN A 162 7.73 4.16 11.23
C GLN A 162 6.65 4.21 10.14
N LEU A 163 5.37 4.28 10.52
CA LEU A 163 4.26 4.43 9.57
C LEU A 163 4.41 5.72 8.74
N LEU A 164 4.71 6.85 9.39
CA LEU A 164 4.90 8.13 8.70
C LEU A 164 6.07 8.09 7.72
N TYR A 165 7.18 7.46 8.12
CA TYR A 165 8.35 7.29 7.25
C TYR A 165 8.01 6.43 6.02
N GLU A 166 7.35 5.29 6.20
CA GLU A 166 6.97 4.41 5.10
C GLU A 166 5.97 5.06 4.14
N VAL A 167 4.98 5.78 4.66
CA VAL A 167 4.02 6.52 3.83
C VAL A 167 4.74 7.59 3.00
N ALA A 168 5.65 8.35 3.61
CA ALA A 168 6.45 9.36 2.91
C ALA A 168 7.33 8.74 1.81
N LEU A 169 7.93 7.59 2.07
CA LEU A 169 8.76 6.85 1.10
C LEU A 169 7.92 6.40 -0.11
N ILE A 170 6.76 5.81 0.13
CA ILE A 170 5.84 5.36 -0.94
C ILE A 170 5.37 6.55 -1.77
N GLN A 171 5.00 7.65 -1.13
CA GLN A 171 4.61 8.88 -1.83
C GLN A 171 5.74 9.42 -2.71
N LYS A 172 6.98 9.42 -2.21
CA LYS A 172 8.16 9.88 -2.96
C LYS A 172 8.41 9.00 -4.19
N ILE A 173 8.39 7.67 -4.00
CA ILE A 173 8.58 6.70 -5.09
C ILE A 173 7.45 6.85 -6.12
N GLY A 174 6.19 6.89 -5.69
CA GLY A 174 5.03 7.02 -6.56
C GLY A 174 5.04 8.31 -7.37
N LYS A 175 5.35 9.45 -6.74
CA LYS A 175 5.50 10.75 -7.43
C LYS A 175 6.60 10.71 -8.49
N ASN A 176 7.75 10.10 -8.19
CA ASN A 176 8.86 10.01 -9.14
C ASN A 176 8.54 9.06 -10.29
N ALA A 177 7.93 7.91 -10.02
CA ALA A 177 7.49 6.98 -11.05
C ALA A 177 6.49 7.62 -12.00
N LEU A 178 5.51 8.38 -11.47
CA LEU A 178 4.54 9.10 -12.28
C LEU A 178 5.17 10.18 -13.16
N LYS A 179 6.16 10.93 -12.63
CA LYS A 179 6.91 11.94 -13.40
C LYS A 179 7.68 11.31 -14.56
N ILE A 180 8.36 10.18 -14.31
CA ILE A 180 9.12 9.44 -15.32
C ILE A 180 8.16 8.94 -16.41
N LEU A 181 7.03 8.34 -16.02
CA LEU A 181 6.02 7.85 -16.96
C LEU A 181 5.48 8.99 -17.85
N ALA A 182 5.14 10.13 -17.24
CA ALA A 182 4.67 11.31 -17.97
C ALA A 182 5.72 11.84 -18.95
N ALA A 183 6.99 11.93 -18.50
CA ALA A 183 8.09 12.40 -19.37
C ALA A 183 8.33 11.47 -20.56
N VAL A 184 8.32 10.15 -20.33
CA VAL A 184 8.46 9.16 -21.40
C VAL A 184 7.31 9.24 -22.40
N THR A 185 6.07 9.31 -21.91
CA THR A 185 4.88 9.43 -22.78
C THR A 185 4.95 10.71 -23.61
N PHE A 186 5.29 11.83 -22.98
CA PHE A 186 5.46 13.10 -23.70
C PHE A 186 6.56 13.02 -24.76
N ALA A 187 7.73 12.45 -24.43
CA ALA A 187 8.83 12.29 -25.37
C ALA A 187 8.46 11.43 -26.59
N VAL A 188 7.74 10.33 -26.37
CA VAL A 188 7.24 9.45 -27.44
C VAL A 188 6.24 10.19 -28.34
N CYS A 189 5.28 10.90 -27.76
CA CYS A 189 4.28 11.66 -28.53
C CYS A 189 4.91 12.79 -29.31
N ALA A 190 5.74 13.62 -28.68
CA ALA A 190 6.41 14.76 -29.33
C ALA A 190 7.39 14.27 -30.42
N GLY A 191 8.19 13.26 -30.13
CA GLY A 191 9.12 12.66 -31.08
C GLY A 191 8.40 12.02 -32.28
N GLY A 192 7.25 11.39 -32.06
CA GLY A 192 6.39 10.87 -33.13
C GLY A 192 5.91 11.96 -34.09
N VAL A 193 5.44 13.09 -33.54
CA VAL A 193 5.00 14.24 -34.35
C VAL A 193 6.16 14.87 -35.13
N ILE A 194 7.31 15.08 -34.49
CA ILE A 194 8.51 15.63 -35.12
C ILE A 194 8.98 14.71 -36.27
N SER A 195 9.05 13.38 -36.02
CA SER A 195 9.42 12.39 -37.04
C SER A 195 8.50 12.45 -38.25
N LEU A 196 7.19 12.66 -38.06
CA LEU A 196 6.21 12.83 -39.12
C LEU A 196 6.47 14.09 -39.92
N ILE A 197 6.72 15.25 -39.28
CA ILE A 197 7.02 16.50 -39.91
C ILE A 197 8.25 16.40 -40.79
N PHE A 198 9.34 15.79 -40.32
CA PHE A 198 10.56 15.59 -41.12
C PHE A 198 10.31 14.69 -42.31
N THR A 199 9.48 13.67 -42.19
CA THR A 199 9.14 12.76 -43.30
C THR A 199 8.35 13.50 -44.39
N ILE A 200 7.44 14.43 -44.00
CA ILE A 200 6.68 15.26 -44.93
C ILE A 200 7.60 16.26 -45.63
N ALA A 201 8.44 16.96 -44.85
CA ALA A 201 9.35 17.98 -45.37
C ALA A 201 10.34 17.39 -46.40
N ALA A 202 10.92 16.24 -46.11
CA ALA A 202 11.85 15.54 -47.02
C ALA A 202 11.20 15.13 -48.35
N LYS A 203 9.89 14.94 -48.40
CA LYS A 203 9.15 14.64 -49.63
C LYS A 203 8.80 15.86 -50.48
N GLN A 204 8.71 17.03 -49.88
CA GLN A 204 8.40 18.26 -50.62
C GLN A 204 9.65 18.83 -51.30
N THR A 205 10.85 18.34 -50.94
CA THR A 205 12.12 18.78 -51.52
C THR A 205 12.64 17.84 -52.62
N LEU A 206 11.93 16.76 -52.92
CA LEU A 206 12.19 15.83 -54.04
C LEU A 206 11.10 15.94 -55.11
#